data_fc4494f05ed9fedcb9ed0d50c94ee0c2
#
_entry.id   fc4494f05ed9fedcb9ed0d50c94ee0c2
#
_cell.length_a   1.000
_cell.length_b   1.000
_cell.length_c   1.000
_cell.angle_alpha   90.00
_cell.angle_beta   90.00
_cell.angle_gamma   90.00
#
_symmetry.space_group_name_H-M   'P 1'
#
loop_
_entity.id
_entity.type
_entity.pdbx_description
1 polymer ?
#
loop_
_entity_poly.entity_id
_entity_poly.type
_entity_poly.pdbx_seq_one_letter_code
_entity_poly.pdbx_strand_id
1 'polypeptide(L)'
;MSSRWVEINCSLSLCRKVFAILKQKNPRQLPDKIDIIAYRENSRKCSIAKENKRLGMKDDDRDWVAHFDHPFLMTPHICIKQDFLFFPFDVPTRKKKYQGKAAPYWKYCIGNWILIEATVHELSHYVHIGHGKDFFKIYYKFLSQMAQVVISGEFYYWYSIQHQSTKR
;
A
#
# COMPACT_ATOMS: atom_id res chain seq x y z
N MET A 1 -22.01 0.37 -7.52
CA MET A 1 -20.89 0.00 -6.61
C MET A 1 -21.04 0.81 -5.33
N SER A 2 -20.81 0.20 -4.16
CA SER A 2 -20.82 0.98 -2.90
C SER A 2 -19.66 1.97 -2.88
N SER A 3 -19.83 3.12 -2.23
CA SER A 3 -18.78 4.15 -2.04
C SER A 3 -17.46 3.57 -1.51
N ARG A 4 -17.54 2.62 -0.59
CA ARG A 4 -16.40 1.91 -0.01
C ARG A 4 -15.50 1.23 -1.06
N TRP A 5 -16.07 0.58 -2.06
CA TRP A 5 -15.28 -0.09 -3.11
C TRP A 5 -14.61 0.91 -4.05
N VAL A 6 -15.21 2.07 -4.28
CA VAL A 6 -14.59 3.14 -5.07
C VAL A 6 -13.31 3.63 -4.37
N GLU A 7 -13.37 3.89 -3.07
CA GLU A 7 -12.23 4.37 -2.28
C GLU A 7 -11.11 3.31 -2.19
N ILE A 8 -11.45 2.05 -1.95
CA ILE A 8 -10.47 0.95 -1.95
C ILE A 8 -9.75 0.87 -3.31
N ASN A 9 -10.46 0.99 -4.42
CA ASN A 9 -9.87 0.95 -5.75
C ASN A 9 -8.97 2.17 -6.02
N CYS A 10 -9.32 3.36 -5.53
CA CYS A 10 -8.46 4.54 -5.61
C CYS A 10 -7.15 4.32 -4.83
N SER A 11 -7.23 3.79 -3.62
CA SER A 11 -6.05 3.47 -2.80
C SER A 11 -5.16 2.41 -3.45
N LEU A 12 -5.74 1.34 -4.00
CA LEU A 12 -4.99 0.33 -4.75
C LEU A 12 -4.34 0.89 -6.02
N SER A 13 -5.01 1.82 -6.71
CA SER A 13 -4.46 2.51 -7.88
C SER A 13 -3.23 3.34 -7.50
N LEU A 14 -3.29 4.02 -6.36
CA LEU A 14 -2.15 4.75 -5.79
C LEU A 14 -0.97 3.80 -5.52
N CYS A 15 -1.19 2.70 -4.84
CA CYS A 15 -0.14 1.70 -4.55
C CYS A 15 0.49 1.14 -5.84
N ARG A 16 -0.33 0.86 -6.87
CA ARG A 16 0.17 0.41 -8.19
C ARG A 16 1.01 1.48 -8.88
N LYS A 17 0.65 2.76 -8.72
CA LYS A 17 1.46 3.88 -9.26
C LYS A 17 2.80 3.99 -8.53
N VAL A 18 2.84 3.79 -7.21
CA VAL A 18 4.08 3.71 -6.44
C VAL A 18 5.00 2.63 -7.02
N PHE A 19 4.46 1.43 -7.25
CA PHE A 19 5.22 0.35 -7.88
C PHE A 19 5.75 0.75 -9.27
N ALA A 20 4.90 1.31 -10.13
CA ALA A 20 5.29 1.71 -11.49
C ALA A 20 6.44 2.72 -11.48
N ILE A 21 6.38 3.73 -10.61
CA ILE A 21 7.43 4.73 -10.44
C ILE A 21 8.73 4.08 -9.95
N LEU A 22 8.65 3.26 -8.91
CA LEU A 22 9.83 2.60 -8.36
C LEU A 22 10.44 1.59 -9.34
N LYS A 23 9.62 0.87 -10.09
CA LYS A 23 10.10 -0.04 -11.17
C LYS A 23 10.85 0.71 -12.25
N GLN A 24 10.33 1.86 -12.69
CA GLN A 24 11.01 2.72 -13.67
C GLN A 24 12.37 3.20 -13.16
N LYS A 25 12.47 3.59 -11.89
CA LYS A 25 13.73 4.03 -11.27
C LYS A 25 14.69 2.89 -10.91
N ASN A 26 14.18 1.67 -10.73
CA ASN A 26 14.93 0.51 -10.29
C ASN A 26 14.59 -0.75 -11.14
N PRO A 27 14.80 -0.70 -12.47
CA PRO A 27 14.32 -1.74 -13.38
C PRO A 27 14.92 -3.13 -13.13
N ARG A 28 16.12 -3.19 -12.54
CA ARG A 28 16.84 -4.45 -12.24
C ARG A 28 16.53 -5.00 -10.84
N GLN A 29 15.98 -4.19 -9.94
CA GLN A 29 15.74 -4.57 -8.54
C GLN A 29 14.30 -5.03 -8.29
N LEU A 30 13.34 -4.56 -9.08
CA LEU A 30 11.93 -4.88 -8.93
C LEU A 30 11.44 -5.77 -10.07
N PRO A 31 10.43 -6.62 -9.84
CA PRO A 31 9.89 -7.53 -10.86
C PRO A 31 9.18 -6.75 -11.97
N ASP A 32 9.00 -7.38 -13.14
CA ASP A 32 8.26 -6.75 -14.22
C ASP A 32 6.78 -6.62 -13.91
N LYS A 33 6.27 -7.51 -13.07
CA LYS A 33 4.88 -7.52 -12.63
C LYS A 33 4.78 -7.87 -11.15
N ILE A 34 3.91 -7.16 -10.45
CA ILE A 34 3.47 -7.48 -9.10
C ILE A 34 1.96 -7.25 -8.98
N ASP A 35 1.26 -8.15 -8.30
CA ASP A 35 -0.15 -7.96 -8.03
C ASP A 35 -0.30 -7.22 -6.69
N ILE A 36 -0.94 -6.05 -6.70
CA ILE A 36 -1.28 -5.30 -5.49
C ILE A 36 -2.79 -5.38 -5.32
N ILE A 37 -3.21 -6.06 -4.26
CA ILE A 37 -4.59 -6.46 -4.03
C ILE A 37 -5.06 -6.11 -2.62
N ALA A 38 -6.37 -5.87 -2.48
CA ALA A 38 -6.99 -5.81 -1.17
C ALA A 38 -7.05 -7.22 -0.58
N TYR A 39 -6.57 -7.36 0.67
CA TYR A 39 -6.65 -8.62 1.38
C TYR A 39 -8.12 -9.03 1.58
N ARG A 40 -8.39 -10.28 1.34
CA ARG A 40 -9.69 -10.90 1.62
C ARG A 40 -9.46 -12.19 2.38
N GLU A 41 -10.18 -12.36 3.45
CA GLU A 41 -10.27 -13.62 4.17
C GLU A 41 -10.60 -14.74 3.16
N ASN A 42 -9.92 -15.87 3.28
CA ASN A 42 -10.04 -17.00 2.36
C ASN A 42 -9.55 -16.76 0.91
N SER A 43 -8.77 -15.71 0.66
CA SER A 43 -8.16 -15.50 -0.66
C SER A 43 -7.28 -16.67 -1.07
N ARG A 44 -7.55 -17.26 -2.25
CA ARG A 44 -6.70 -18.34 -2.81
C ARG A 44 -5.33 -17.84 -3.27
N LYS A 45 -5.16 -16.55 -3.45
CA LYS A 45 -3.91 -15.94 -3.91
C LYS A 45 -2.96 -15.58 -2.76
N CYS A 46 -3.44 -15.48 -1.54
CA CYS A 46 -2.67 -15.04 -0.39
C CYS A 46 -2.26 -16.23 0.49
N SER A 47 -0.97 -16.38 0.77
CA SER A 47 -0.44 -17.44 1.62
C SER A 47 -0.92 -17.31 3.07
N ILE A 48 -0.96 -16.06 3.59
CA ILE A 48 -1.45 -15.78 4.95
C ILE A 48 -2.93 -16.16 5.08
N ALA A 49 -3.77 -15.82 4.09
CA ALA A 49 -5.17 -16.21 4.12
C ALA A 49 -5.36 -17.74 4.11
N LYS A 50 -4.52 -18.46 3.38
CA LYS A 50 -4.52 -19.94 3.37
C LYS A 50 -4.10 -20.50 4.72
N GLU A 51 -3.06 -19.93 5.32
CA GLU A 51 -2.54 -20.39 6.61
C GLU A 51 -3.53 -20.09 7.74
N ASN A 52 -4.10 -18.87 7.77
CA ASN A 52 -5.14 -18.53 8.74
C ASN A 52 -6.33 -19.49 8.66
N LYS A 53 -6.78 -19.81 7.44
CA LYS A 53 -7.84 -20.82 7.25
C LYS A 53 -7.45 -22.20 7.80
N ARG A 54 -6.20 -22.64 7.56
CA ARG A 54 -5.68 -23.92 8.05
C ARG A 54 -5.63 -23.97 9.57
N LEU A 55 -5.28 -22.84 10.21
CA LEU A 55 -5.12 -22.73 11.66
C LEU A 55 -6.42 -22.34 12.39
N GLY A 56 -7.50 -22.05 11.66
CA GLY A 56 -8.75 -21.55 12.25
C GLY A 56 -8.62 -20.16 12.88
N MET A 57 -7.60 -19.40 12.50
CA MET A 57 -7.33 -18.05 13.01
C MET A 57 -8.17 -17.01 12.27
N LYS A 58 -8.63 -16.00 13.00
CA LYS A 58 -9.25 -14.80 12.41
C LYS A 58 -8.20 -13.77 12.03
N ASP A 59 -8.51 -12.92 11.05
CA ASP A 59 -7.61 -11.85 10.59
C ASP A 59 -7.25 -10.84 11.69
N ASP A 60 -8.18 -10.60 12.63
CA ASP A 60 -8.01 -9.65 13.73
C ASP A 60 -6.94 -10.06 14.75
N ASP A 61 -6.53 -11.33 14.72
CA ASP A 61 -5.51 -11.87 15.63
C ASP A 61 -4.08 -11.49 15.23
N ARG A 62 -3.88 -10.83 14.08
CA ARG A 62 -2.56 -10.41 13.59
C ARG A 62 -2.48 -8.90 13.38
N ASP A 63 -1.51 -8.28 14.03
CA ASP A 63 -1.22 -6.85 13.90
C ASP A 63 -0.36 -6.56 12.66
N TRP A 64 -0.95 -6.67 11.46
CA TRP A 64 -0.31 -6.30 10.21
C TRP A 64 -1.23 -5.40 9.36
N VAL A 65 -0.65 -4.51 8.57
CA VAL A 65 -1.35 -3.60 7.66
C VAL A 65 -1.27 -4.08 6.22
N ALA A 66 -0.10 -4.51 5.82
CA ALA A 66 0.20 -5.07 4.51
C ALA A 66 1.19 -6.22 4.65
N HIS A 67 1.29 -7.07 3.66
CA HIS A 67 2.34 -8.08 3.57
C HIS A 67 2.70 -8.36 2.11
N PHE A 68 3.95 -8.68 1.92
CA PHE A 68 4.50 -9.19 0.67
C PHE A 68 4.46 -10.71 0.67
N ASP A 69 4.09 -11.30 -0.45
CA ASP A 69 4.10 -12.74 -0.66
C ASP A 69 4.69 -13.06 -2.05
N HIS A 70 5.63 -14.00 -2.07
CA HIS A 70 6.25 -14.47 -3.31
C HIS A 70 6.14 -15.99 -3.36
N PRO A 71 4.94 -16.52 -3.64
CA PRO A 71 4.75 -17.95 -3.75
C PRO A 71 5.54 -18.51 -4.94
N PHE A 72 6.13 -19.68 -4.73
CA PHE A 72 6.87 -20.37 -5.78
C PHE A 72 5.99 -20.56 -7.03
N LEU A 73 6.51 -20.20 -8.21
CA LEU A 73 5.84 -20.27 -9.52
C LEU A 73 4.61 -19.34 -9.69
N MET A 74 4.39 -18.37 -8.82
CA MET A 74 3.31 -17.39 -8.97
C MET A 74 3.86 -15.97 -9.06
N THR A 75 3.06 -15.06 -9.65
CA THR A 75 3.37 -13.64 -9.61
C THR A 75 3.47 -13.17 -8.16
N PRO A 76 4.56 -12.48 -7.77
CA PRO A 76 4.66 -11.88 -6.45
C PRO A 76 3.50 -10.92 -6.22
N HIS A 77 3.01 -10.84 -4.98
CA HIS A 77 1.90 -9.95 -4.68
C HIS A 77 2.06 -9.25 -3.33
N ILE A 78 1.42 -8.10 -3.23
CA ILE A 78 1.24 -7.35 -1.99
C ILE A 78 -0.24 -7.36 -1.65
N CYS A 79 -0.57 -7.86 -0.46
CA CYS A 79 -1.90 -7.78 0.11
C CYS A 79 -1.95 -6.64 1.13
N ILE A 80 -2.98 -5.80 1.06
CA ILE A 80 -3.19 -4.69 1.98
C ILE A 80 -4.57 -4.86 2.63
N LYS A 81 -4.66 -4.76 3.95
CA LYS A 81 -5.96 -4.87 4.66
C LYS A 81 -6.97 -3.87 4.11
N GLN A 82 -8.22 -4.31 3.94
CA GLN A 82 -9.27 -3.48 3.35
C GLN A 82 -9.56 -2.23 4.19
N ASP A 83 -9.56 -2.36 5.50
CA ASP A 83 -9.81 -1.23 6.39
C ASP A 83 -8.71 -0.17 6.29
N PHE A 84 -7.46 -0.59 6.10
CA PHE A 84 -6.36 0.33 5.85
C PHE A 84 -6.48 1.03 4.49
N LEU A 85 -6.96 0.34 3.46
CA LEU A 85 -7.25 0.94 2.14
C LEU A 85 -8.43 1.90 2.17
N PHE A 86 -9.41 1.65 3.05
CA PHE A 86 -10.61 2.48 3.18
C PHE A 86 -10.39 3.69 4.09
N PHE A 87 -9.68 3.49 5.20
CA PHE A 87 -9.34 4.52 6.18
C PHE A 87 -7.83 4.64 6.38
N PRO A 88 -7.04 4.93 5.33
CA PRO A 88 -5.60 5.14 5.52
C PRO A 88 -5.32 6.36 6.43
N PHE A 89 -6.35 7.14 6.75
CA PHE A 89 -6.31 8.35 7.55
C PHE A 89 -6.71 8.13 9.01
N ASP A 90 -7.38 7.05 9.33
CA ASP A 90 -7.68 6.64 10.70
C ASP A 90 -6.48 5.88 11.31
N VAL A 91 -5.31 6.49 11.17
CA VAL A 91 -4.26 6.18 12.14
C VAL A 91 -4.91 6.51 13.49
N PRO A 92 -4.98 5.56 14.44
CA PRO A 92 -5.50 5.83 15.75
C PRO A 92 -4.62 6.89 16.41
N THR A 93 -4.88 8.14 16.08
CA THR A 93 -4.30 9.25 16.80
C THR A 93 -4.97 9.16 18.16
N ARG A 94 -4.22 8.70 19.17
CA ARG A 94 -4.61 8.68 20.58
C ARG A 94 -5.18 10.03 21.08
N LYS A 95 -5.23 11.04 20.23
CA LYS A 95 -5.73 12.36 20.53
C LYS A 95 -7.09 12.57 19.85
N LYS A 96 -8.18 12.18 20.52
CA LYS A 96 -9.57 12.54 20.19
C LYS A 96 -9.75 14.04 19.80
N LYS A 97 -8.80 14.90 20.16
CA LYS A 97 -8.78 16.34 19.88
C LYS A 97 -8.77 16.67 18.38
N TYR A 98 -8.31 15.76 17.53
CA TYR A 98 -8.24 15.96 16.06
C TYR A 98 -9.32 15.22 15.28
N GLN A 99 -10.16 14.42 15.96
CA GLN A 99 -11.31 13.82 15.32
C GLN A 99 -12.35 14.90 15.05
N GLY A 100 -12.52 15.29 13.81
CA GLY A 100 -13.64 16.14 13.37
C GLY A 100 -13.32 17.54 12.86
N LYS A 101 -12.09 18.04 12.97
CA LYS A 101 -11.76 19.42 12.54
C LYS A 101 -10.59 19.54 11.56
N ALA A 102 -10.09 18.44 11.07
CA ALA A 102 -8.98 18.48 10.13
C ALA A 102 -9.46 18.85 8.73
N ALA A 103 -8.83 19.82 8.14
CA ALA A 103 -9.07 20.15 6.74
C ALA A 103 -8.95 18.88 5.89
N PRO A 104 -9.89 18.58 4.99
CA PRO A 104 -9.88 17.36 4.18
C PRO A 104 -8.56 17.12 3.44
N TYR A 105 -7.86 18.19 3.09
CA TYR A 105 -6.64 18.13 2.30
C TYR A 105 -5.45 17.48 3.00
N TRP A 106 -5.15 17.85 4.24
CA TRP A 106 -3.98 17.29 4.91
C TRP A 106 -4.20 15.83 5.38
N LYS A 107 -5.43 15.47 5.75
CA LYS A 107 -5.80 14.06 5.93
C LYS A 107 -5.46 13.26 4.67
N TYR A 108 -5.81 13.80 3.52
CA TYR A 108 -5.54 13.20 2.23
C TYR A 108 -4.03 13.03 1.98
N CYS A 109 -3.24 14.04 2.27
CA CYS A 109 -1.79 13.99 2.10
C CYS A 109 -1.14 12.96 3.03
N ILE A 110 -1.54 12.93 4.30
CA ILE A 110 -1.01 11.97 5.27
C ILE A 110 -1.41 10.55 4.92
N GLY A 111 -2.66 10.31 4.58
CA GLY A 111 -3.14 8.98 4.24
C GLY A 111 -2.47 8.43 2.97
N ASN A 112 -2.28 9.27 1.96
CA ASN A 112 -1.53 8.90 0.77
C ASN A 112 -0.08 8.56 1.10
N TRP A 113 0.56 9.32 2.00
CA TRP A 113 1.92 9.04 2.43
C TRP A 113 2.02 7.70 3.18
N ILE A 114 1.08 7.41 4.05
CA ILE A 114 1.01 6.11 4.76
C ILE A 114 0.87 4.94 3.77
N LEU A 115 0.04 5.08 2.74
CA LEU A 115 -0.10 4.07 1.69
C LEU A 115 1.17 3.93 0.85
N ILE A 116 1.84 5.05 0.53
CA ILE A 116 3.14 5.04 -0.15
C ILE A 116 4.15 4.28 0.70
N GLU A 117 4.26 4.63 1.97
CA GLU A 117 5.21 4.03 2.91
C GLU A 117 4.97 2.52 3.07
N ALA A 118 3.73 2.09 3.29
CA ALA A 118 3.39 0.68 3.37
C ALA A 118 3.73 -0.06 2.07
N THR A 119 3.43 0.52 0.91
CA THR A 119 3.76 -0.09 -0.38
C THR A 119 5.26 -0.18 -0.60
N VAL A 120 6.02 0.86 -0.24
CA VAL A 120 7.48 0.87 -0.30
C VAL A 120 8.08 -0.19 0.60
N HIS A 121 7.55 -0.34 1.82
CA HIS A 121 7.97 -1.36 2.77
C HIS A 121 7.83 -2.77 2.16
N GLU A 122 6.67 -3.09 1.63
CA GLU A 122 6.41 -4.41 1.04
C GLU A 122 7.23 -4.66 -0.24
N LEU A 123 7.45 -3.63 -1.07
CA LEU A 123 8.34 -3.72 -2.23
C LEU A 123 9.79 -3.95 -1.83
N SER A 124 10.20 -3.45 -0.67
CA SER A 124 11.56 -3.68 -0.15
C SER A 124 11.77 -5.13 0.24
N HIS A 125 10.72 -5.84 0.68
CA HIS A 125 10.74 -7.27 0.95
C HIS A 125 10.95 -8.12 -0.31
N TYR A 126 10.57 -7.64 -1.50
CA TYR A 126 10.92 -8.32 -2.73
C TYR A 126 12.44 -8.38 -2.93
N VAL A 127 13.16 -7.34 -2.53
CA VAL A 127 14.62 -7.26 -2.67
C VAL A 127 15.33 -7.93 -1.49
N HIS A 128 14.76 -7.83 -0.28
CA HIS A 128 15.35 -8.38 0.94
C HIS A 128 14.29 -8.83 1.95
N ILE A 129 14.25 -10.12 2.26
CA ILE A 129 13.15 -10.74 3.04
C ILE A 129 13.13 -10.29 4.51
N GLY A 130 14.26 -10.05 5.15
CA GLY A 130 14.32 -9.71 6.57
C GLY A 130 14.37 -8.20 6.81
N HIS A 131 14.12 -7.78 8.07
CA HIS A 131 14.23 -6.37 8.51
C HIS A 131 15.66 -6.00 9.00
N GLY A 132 16.70 -6.56 8.39
CA GLY A 132 18.09 -6.24 8.69
C GLY A 132 18.58 -4.94 8.03
N LYS A 133 19.88 -4.64 8.20
CA LYS A 133 20.52 -3.44 7.66
C LYS A 133 20.29 -3.27 6.14
N ASP A 134 20.37 -4.33 5.37
CA ASP A 134 20.22 -4.28 3.91
C ASP A 134 18.78 -4.00 3.50
N PHE A 135 17.80 -4.53 4.24
CA PHE A 135 16.40 -4.16 4.06
C PHE A 135 16.20 -2.65 4.24
N PHE A 136 16.67 -2.07 5.35
CA PHE A 136 16.50 -0.64 5.62
C PHE A 136 17.24 0.23 4.61
N LYS A 137 18.37 -0.21 4.07
CA LYS A 137 19.08 0.49 2.99
C LYS A 137 18.19 0.59 1.72
N ILE A 138 17.54 -0.49 1.32
CA ILE A 138 16.62 -0.52 0.18
C ILE A 138 15.37 0.30 0.48
N TYR A 139 14.77 0.10 1.66
CA TYR A 139 13.57 0.81 2.09
C TYR A 139 13.77 2.33 2.06
N TYR A 140 14.81 2.86 2.67
CA TYR A 140 15.10 4.30 2.65
C TYR A 140 15.46 4.83 1.26
N LYS A 141 16.12 4.03 0.43
CA LYS A 141 16.35 4.39 -0.97
C LYS A 141 15.03 4.58 -1.71
N PHE A 142 14.13 3.61 -1.63
CA PHE A 142 12.84 3.67 -2.32
C PHE A 142 11.95 4.79 -1.75
N LEU A 143 11.95 4.95 -0.43
CA LEU A 143 11.20 6.01 0.24
C LEU A 143 11.69 7.41 -0.18
N SER A 144 12.99 7.62 -0.25
CA SER A 144 13.59 8.87 -0.73
C SER A 144 13.22 9.16 -2.19
N GLN A 145 13.23 8.16 -3.05
CA GLN A 145 12.81 8.31 -4.45
C GLN A 145 11.33 8.70 -4.55
N MET A 146 10.46 8.12 -3.72
CA MET A 146 9.04 8.50 -3.68
C MET A 146 8.84 9.89 -3.09
N ALA A 147 9.58 10.27 -2.05
CA ALA A 147 9.54 11.61 -1.49
C ALA A 147 9.88 12.68 -2.55
N GLN A 148 10.90 12.46 -3.37
CA GLN A 148 11.26 13.37 -4.46
C GLN A 148 10.13 13.55 -5.47
N VAL A 149 9.46 12.46 -5.87
CA VAL A 149 8.32 12.49 -6.81
C VAL A 149 7.11 13.22 -6.20
N VAL A 150 6.87 13.05 -4.91
CA VAL A 150 5.80 13.75 -4.19
C VAL A 150 6.11 15.24 -4.07
N ILE A 151 7.33 15.61 -3.68
CA ILE A 151 7.76 16.99 -3.50
C ILE A 151 7.79 17.75 -4.84
N SER A 152 8.17 17.09 -5.94
CA SER A 152 8.14 17.70 -7.28
C SER A 152 6.73 18.00 -7.80
N GLY A 153 5.69 17.49 -7.15
CA GLY A 153 4.30 17.61 -7.58
C GLY A 153 3.87 16.63 -8.68
N GLU A 154 4.79 15.88 -9.26
CA GLU A 154 4.50 14.91 -10.33
C GLU A 154 3.44 13.88 -9.89
N PHE A 155 3.51 13.44 -8.65
CA PHE A 155 2.57 12.48 -8.08
C PHE A 155 1.14 13.05 -7.96
N TYR A 156 1.01 14.31 -7.54
CA TYR A 156 -0.29 14.99 -7.38
C TYR A 156 -0.94 15.33 -8.71
N TYR A 157 -0.17 15.67 -9.71
CA TYR A 157 -0.68 15.92 -11.07
C TYR A 157 -1.40 14.68 -11.61
N TRP A 158 -0.79 13.50 -11.48
CA TRP A 158 -1.41 12.24 -11.89
C TRP A 158 -2.67 11.94 -11.08
N TYR A 159 -2.64 12.17 -9.78
CA TYR A 159 -3.75 11.92 -8.88
C TYR A 159 -4.97 12.80 -9.21
N SER A 160 -4.76 14.09 -9.51
CA SER A 160 -5.83 15.01 -9.86
C SER A 160 -6.56 14.62 -11.15
N ILE A 161 -5.85 14.10 -12.15
CA ILE A 161 -6.44 13.66 -13.42
C ILE A 161 -7.36 12.46 -13.20
N GLN A 162 -6.97 11.49 -12.40
CA GLN A 162 -7.81 10.30 -12.14
C GLN A 162 -9.09 10.63 -11.37
N HIS A 163 -9.04 11.56 -10.42
CA HIS A 163 -10.23 11.95 -9.66
C HIS A 163 -11.23 12.80 -10.46
N GLN A 164 -10.78 13.49 -11.47
CA GLN A 164 -11.69 14.22 -12.37
C GLN A 164 -12.46 13.26 -13.30
N SER A 165 -11.86 12.15 -13.69
CA SER A 165 -12.52 11.16 -14.58
C SER A 165 -13.56 10.29 -13.88
N THR A 166 -13.54 10.19 -12.55
CA THR A 166 -14.52 9.41 -11.77
C THR A 166 -15.74 10.22 -11.32
N LYS A 167 -15.76 11.53 -11.60
CA LYS A 167 -16.90 12.42 -11.29
C LYS A 167 -17.84 12.69 -12.49
N ARG A 168 -17.62 12.02 -13.61
CA ARG A 168 -18.53 12.08 -14.78
C ARG A 168 -19.40 10.84 -14.88
#